data_bca5409f4a27848b4efd796279ba029d
#
_entry.id   bca5409f4a27848b4efd796279ba029d
#
_cell.length_a   1.000
_cell.length_b   1.000
_cell.length_c   1.000
_cell.angle_alpha   90.00
_cell.angle_beta   90.00
_cell.angle_gamma   90.00
#
_symmetry.space_group_name_H-M   'P 1'
#
loop_
_entity.id
_entity.type
_entity.pdbx_description
1 polymer ?
#
loop_
_entity_poly.entity_id
_entity_poly.type
_entity_poly.pdbx_seq_one_letter_code
_entity_poly.pdbx_strand_id
1 'polypeptide(L)'
;MSRRADSWPCVGRAPVPVTGGHVKCQWKADWAMRWTALGVDYEMSGKDLIDSVKLSGKICAALGGTPPEGFNYELFLDDKGQKISKSKGNGLTIDEWLRYASPESLAQFMFQKPTAAKRAASAISRPARPVGAPRPS
;
A
#
# COMPACT_ATOMS: atom_id res chain seq x y z
N MET A 1 -2.79 39.55 -24.99
CA MET A 1 -3.40 38.29 -25.49
C MET A 1 -3.99 37.55 -24.32
N SER A 2 -5.30 37.70 -24.13
CA SER A 2 -6.06 37.07 -23.05
C SER A 2 -6.31 35.60 -23.39
N ARG A 3 -5.82 34.67 -22.57
CA ARG A 3 -6.17 33.23 -22.65
C ARG A 3 -7.59 33.10 -22.10
N ARG A 4 -8.53 32.73 -22.95
CA ARG A 4 -9.87 32.31 -22.54
C ARG A 4 -9.72 31.12 -21.60
N ALA A 5 -10.22 31.27 -20.38
CA ALA A 5 -10.48 30.16 -19.51
C ALA A 5 -11.60 29.33 -20.12
N ASP A 6 -11.28 28.14 -20.63
CA ASP A 6 -12.29 27.22 -21.12
C ASP A 6 -13.19 26.84 -19.95
N SER A 7 -14.46 27.26 -20.09
CA SER A 7 -15.50 27.05 -19.11
C SER A 7 -15.92 25.59 -19.09
N TRP A 8 -15.39 24.84 -18.13
CA TRP A 8 -15.99 23.57 -17.72
C TRP A 8 -17.38 23.86 -17.16
N PRO A 9 -18.42 23.11 -17.52
CA PRO A 9 -19.73 23.29 -16.95
C PRO A 9 -19.67 22.99 -15.45
N CYS A 10 -19.68 24.04 -14.66
CA CYS A 10 -19.62 23.97 -13.21
C CYS A 10 -21.02 23.70 -12.67
N VAL A 11 -21.34 22.45 -12.46
CA VAL A 11 -22.50 22.07 -11.65
C VAL A 11 -22.20 22.49 -10.20
N GLY A 12 -22.94 23.50 -9.71
CA GLY A 12 -23.05 23.86 -8.30
C GLY A 12 -21.75 24.16 -7.57
N ARG A 13 -21.09 25.30 -7.87
CA ARG A 13 -19.97 25.79 -7.06
C ARG A 13 -20.49 26.68 -5.94
N ALA A 14 -20.74 26.09 -4.77
CA ALA A 14 -20.79 26.87 -3.54
C ALA A 14 -19.40 26.82 -2.90
N PRO A 15 -18.82 27.96 -2.45
CA PRO A 15 -17.59 27.94 -1.66
C PRO A 15 -17.84 27.20 -0.34
N VAL A 16 -17.04 26.21 -0.05
CA VAL A 16 -17.10 25.46 1.22
C VAL A 16 -15.79 25.62 1.97
N PRO A 17 -15.81 25.71 3.31
CA PRO A 17 -14.59 25.74 4.12
C PRO A 17 -13.77 24.48 3.87
N VAL A 18 -12.44 24.59 3.76
CA VAL A 18 -11.52 23.44 3.62
C VAL A 18 -11.20 22.78 4.96
N THR A 19 -11.62 23.39 6.06
CA THR A 19 -11.42 22.93 7.44
C THR A 19 -12.71 22.32 8.01
N GLY A 20 -12.65 21.67 9.16
CA GLY A 20 -13.82 21.15 9.86
C GLY A 20 -14.49 19.94 9.18
N GLY A 21 -13.81 19.23 8.27
CA GLY A 21 -14.33 18.03 7.63
C GLY A 21 -15.32 18.27 6.48
N HIS A 22 -15.51 19.51 6.04
CA HIS A 22 -16.42 19.86 4.94
C HIS A 22 -15.93 19.41 3.57
N VAL A 23 -14.62 19.21 3.40
CA VAL A 23 -13.99 18.84 2.14
C VAL A 23 -13.10 17.63 2.33
N LYS A 24 -13.18 16.69 1.40
CA LYS A 24 -12.27 15.56 1.33
C LYS A 24 -11.46 15.64 0.04
N CYS A 25 -10.14 15.59 0.17
CA CYS A 25 -9.24 15.48 -0.96
C CYS A 25 -9.36 14.09 -1.63
N GLN A 26 -9.10 14.02 -2.93
CA GLN A 26 -8.88 12.72 -3.56
C GLN A 26 -7.68 12.03 -2.89
N TRP A 27 -7.79 10.72 -2.66
CA TRP A 27 -6.83 9.98 -1.86
C TRP A 27 -5.36 10.08 -2.35
N LYS A 28 -5.12 10.21 -3.65
CA LYS A 28 -3.77 10.39 -4.21
C LYS A 28 -3.17 11.75 -3.86
N ALA A 29 -3.99 12.80 -3.85
CA ALA A 29 -3.60 14.13 -3.42
C ALA A 29 -3.41 14.18 -1.90
N ASP A 30 -4.30 13.57 -1.12
CA ASP A 30 -4.18 13.41 0.32
C ASP A 30 -2.88 12.66 0.70
N TRP A 31 -2.57 11.61 -0.03
CA TRP A 31 -1.34 10.84 0.16
C TRP A 31 -0.09 11.70 -0.06
N ALA A 32 -0.04 12.43 -1.17
CA ALA A 32 1.05 13.35 -1.48
C ALA A 32 1.19 14.48 -0.45
N MET A 33 0.07 15.04 0.03
CA MET A 33 0.10 16.05 1.09
C MET A 33 0.71 15.50 2.38
N ARG A 34 0.39 14.27 2.76
CA ARG A 34 0.98 13.61 3.94
C ARG A 34 2.48 13.42 3.78
N TRP A 35 2.94 12.96 2.62
CA TRP A 35 4.36 12.84 2.34
C TRP A 35 5.09 14.18 2.51
N THR A 36 4.52 15.24 1.93
CA THR A 36 5.10 16.58 2.01
C THR A 36 5.07 17.12 3.44
N ALA A 37 3.94 17.00 4.14
CA ALA A 37 3.76 17.59 5.48
C ALA A 37 4.56 16.86 6.56
N LEU A 38 4.76 15.54 6.42
CA LEU A 38 5.44 14.71 7.42
C LEU A 38 6.90 14.45 7.07
N GLY A 39 7.37 14.87 5.88
CA GLY A 39 8.73 14.59 5.42
C GLY A 39 9.01 13.09 5.35
N VAL A 40 8.13 12.33 4.70
CA VAL A 40 8.25 10.87 4.64
C VAL A 40 9.41 10.49 3.73
N ASP A 41 10.40 9.78 4.25
CA ASP A 41 11.58 9.34 3.50
C ASP A 41 11.35 8.02 2.76
N TYR A 42 10.51 7.13 3.30
CA TYR A 42 10.31 5.80 2.75
C TYR A 42 8.89 5.29 2.94
N GLU A 43 8.30 4.72 1.88
CA GLU A 43 7.00 4.05 1.94
C GLU A 43 6.89 2.90 0.94
N MET A 44 6.44 1.73 1.42
CA MET A 44 6.16 0.57 0.57
C MET A 44 4.71 0.56 0.11
N SER A 45 4.48 0.03 -1.09
CA SER A 45 3.12 -0.14 -1.59
C SER A 45 2.93 -1.46 -2.33
N GLY A 46 1.69 -1.94 -2.39
CA GLY A 46 1.35 -3.07 -3.25
C GLY A 46 1.50 -2.73 -4.74
N LYS A 47 1.77 -3.71 -5.57
CA LYS A 47 1.93 -3.52 -7.02
C LYS A 47 0.71 -2.90 -7.71
N ASP A 48 -0.46 -3.04 -7.15
CA ASP A 48 -1.71 -2.45 -7.65
C ASP A 48 -1.78 -0.93 -7.44
N LEU A 49 -0.85 -0.35 -6.68
CA LEU A 49 -0.75 1.08 -6.40
C LEU A 49 0.37 1.80 -7.19
N ILE A 50 1.08 1.12 -8.07
CA ILE A 50 2.23 1.69 -8.81
C ILE A 50 1.89 3.02 -9.48
N ASP A 51 0.80 3.08 -10.24
CA ASP A 51 0.39 4.31 -10.93
C ASP A 51 -0.05 5.41 -9.97
N SER A 52 -0.62 5.01 -8.84
CA SER A 52 -1.02 5.93 -7.78
C SER A 52 0.18 6.54 -7.08
N VAL A 53 1.20 5.74 -6.77
CA VAL A 53 2.47 6.21 -6.20
C VAL A 53 3.16 7.19 -7.15
N LYS A 54 3.25 6.85 -8.44
CA LYS A 54 3.83 7.74 -9.46
C LYS A 54 3.10 9.10 -9.53
N LEU A 55 1.76 9.08 -9.50
CA LEU A 55 0.98 10.31 -9.54
C LEU A 55 1.12 11.10 -8.23
N SER A 56 1.06 10.44 -7.08
CA SER A 56 1.27 11.08 -5.78
C SER A 56 2.67 11.69 -5.67
N GLY A 57 3.71 11.04 -6.23
CA GLY A 57 5.06 11.60 -6.30
C GLY A 57 5.12 12.91 -7.11
N LYS A 58 4.43 12.97 -8.25
CA LYS A 58 4.34 14.21 -9.04
C LYS A 58 3.61 15.33 -8.27
N ILE A 59 2.55 14.99 -7.54
CA ILE A 59 1.82 15.94 -6.70
C ILE A 59 2.68 16.40 -5.53
N CYS A 60 3.41 15.49 -4.87
CA CYS A 60 4.33 15.82 -3.78
C CYS A 60 5.40 16.83 -4.25
N ALA A 61 6.03 16.57 -5.40
CA ALA A 61 6.99 17.50 -6.00
C ALA A 61 6.37 18.87 -6.34
N ALA A 62 5.13 18.89 -6.85
CA ALA A 62 4.40 20.12 -7.13
C ALA A 62 4.06 20.92 -5.86
N LEU A 63 3.93 20.25 -4.72
CA LEU A 63 3.74 20.86 -3.39
C LEU A 63 5.07 21.35 -2.76
N GLY A 64 6.21 21.14 -3.43
CA GLY A 64 7.53 21.49 -2.93
C GLY A 64 8.15 20.45 -2.00
N GLY A 65 7.56 19.26 -1.88
CA GLY A 65 8.11 18.15 -1.11
C GLY A 65 9.01 17.23 -1.96
N THR A 66 9.74 16.36 -1.29
CA THR A 66 10.50 15.27 -1.91
C THR A 66 9.67 13.99 -1.83
N PRO A 67 9.37 13.33 -2.96
CA PRO A 67 8.68 12.04 -2.93
C PRO A 67 9.50 11.00 -2.17
N PRO A 68 8.87 10.13 -1.34
CA PRO A 68 9.59 9.11 -0.61
C PRO A 68 10.19 8.06 -1.55
N GLU A 69 11.33 7.50 -1.13
CA GLU A 69 11.83 6.26 -1.68
C GLU A 69 10.93 5.10 -1.30
N GLY A 70 10.85 4.07 -2.13
CA GLY A 70 10.02 2.93 -1.82
C GLY A 70 10.15 1.80 -2.80
N PHE A 71 9.49 0.69 -2.51
CA PHE A 71 9.37 -0.40 -3.46
C PHE A 71 7.97 -1.00 -3.47
N ASN A 72 7.66 -1.72 -4.54
CA ASN A 72 6.39 -2.38 -4.70
C ASN A 72 6.49 -3.85 -4.35
N TYR A 73 5.65 -4.31 -3.41
CA TYR A 73 5.57 -5.72 -3.06
C TYR A 73 4.44 -6.42 -3.83
N GLU A 74 4.62 -7.73 -4.03
CA GLU A 74 3.62 -8.57 -4.66
C GLU A 74 2.41 -8.82 -3.75
N LEU A 75 1.30 -9.20 -4.40
CA LEU A 75 0.07 -9.49 -3.69
C LEU A 75 0.19 -10.79 -2.89
N PHE A 76 -0.51 -10.83 -1.77
CA PHE A 76 -0.71 -12.07 -1.03
C PHE A 76 -1.85 -12.87 -1.63
N LEU A 77 -1.65 -14.18 -1.70
CA LEU A 77 -2.59 -15.13 -2.27
C LEU A 77 -3.14 -16.05 -1.18
N ASP A 78 -4.36 -16.52 -1.37
CA ASP A 78 -4.95 -17.57 -0.54
C ASP A 78 -4.34 -18.95 -0.86
N ASP A 79 -4.85 -20.00 -0.24
CA ASP A 79 -4.45 -21.40 -0.45
C ASP A 79 -4.68 -21.87 -1.89
N LYS A 80 -5.68 -21.31 -2.56
CA LYS A 80 -6.03 -21.60 -3.96
C LYS A 80 -5.27 -20.74 -4.97
N GLY A 81 -4.36 -19.87 -4.51
CA GLY A 81 -3.61 -18.96 -5.36
C GLY A 81 -4.41 -17.76 -5.87
N GLN A 82 -5.54 -17.44 -5.25
CA GLN A 82 -6.35 -16.26 -5.59
C GLN A 82 -5.95 -15.06 -4.73
N LYS A 83 -6.13 -13.85 -5.26
CA LYS A 83 -5.89 -12.61 -4.53
C LYS A 83 -6.74 -12.57 -3.26
N ILE A 84 -6.10 -12.31 -2.13
CA ILE A 84 -6.78 -12.06 -0.86
C ILE A 84 -7.60 -10.79 -0.96
N SER A 85 -8.85 -10.85 -0.50
CA SER A 85 -9.78 -9.72 -0.48
C SER A 85 -10.60 -9.72 0.79
N LYS A 86 -10.72 -8.54 1.42
CA LYS A 86 -11.57 -8.38 2.62
C LYS A 86 -13.02 -8.75 2.35
N SER A 87 -13.55 -8.43 1.17
CA SER A 87 -14.93 -8.74 0.80
C SER A 87 -15.20 -10.24 0.61
N LYS A 88 -14.17 -11.02 0.27
CA LYS A 88 -14.26 -12.47 0.13
C LYS A 88 -13.99 -13.22 1.43
N GLY A 89 -13.40 -12.55 2.43
CA GLY A 89 -13.04 -13.19 3.71
C GLY A 89 -12.01 -14.31 3.57
N ASN A 90 -11.24 -14.35 2.46
CA ASN A 90 -10.28 -15.41 2.17
C ASN A 90 -8.85 -15.07 2.62
N GLY A 91 -8.70 -14.07 3.49
CA GLY A 91 -7.42 -13.65 4.04
C GLY A 91 -7.19 -14.19 5.43
N LEU A 92 -5.94 -14.39 5.78
CA LEU A 92 -5.52 -14.64 7.14
C LEU A 92 -5.31 -13.28 7.83
N THR A 93 -5.90 -13.09 8.99
CA THR A 93 -5.69 -11.89 9.81
C THR A 93 -4.39 -11.97 10.58
N ILE A 94 -3.86 -10.83 11.02
CA ILE A 94 -2.68 -10.77 11.88
C ILE A 94 -2.93 -11.53 13.19
N ASP A 95 -4.11 -11.37 13.78
CA ASP A 95 -4.50 -12.05 15.03
C ASP A 95 -4.53 -13.57 14.86
N GLU A 96 -5.01 -14.06 13.72
CA GLU A 96 -4.98 -15.48 13.40
C GLU A 96 -3.55 -15.99 13.23
N TRP A 97 -2.69 -15.21 12.57
CA TRP A 97 -1.27 -15.58 12.46
C TRP A 97 -0.61 -15.70 13.84
N LEU A 98 -0.79 -14.69 14.69
CA LEU A 98 -0.16 -14.62 16.01
C LEU A 98 -0.66 -15.68 17.00
N ARG A 99 -1.77 -16.37 16.71
CA ARG A 99 -2.19 -17.54 17.49
C ARG A 99 -1.29 -18.75 17.31
N TYR A 100 -0.62 -18.85 16.16
CA TYR A 100 0.14 -20.05 15.77
C TYR A 100 1.62 -19.78 15.54
N ALA A 101 2.02 -18.52 15.40
CA ALA A 101 3.38 -18.15 15.04
C ALA A 101 3.77 -16.79 15.64
N SER A 102 5.07 -16.58 15.83
CA SER A 102 5.59 -15.34 16.43
C SER A 102 5.53 -14.15 15.47
N PRO A 103 5.57 -12.89 15.99
CA PRO A 103 5.67 -11.68 15.17
C PRO A 103 6.89 -11.69 14.23
N GLU A 104 8.02 -12.24 14.67
CA GLU A 104 9.25 -12.34 13.88
C GLU A 104 9.06 -13.26 12.67
N SER A 105 8.28 -14.34 12.84
CA SER A 105 7.94 -15.24 11.73
C SER A 105 7.10 -14.55 10.68
N LEU A 106 6.18 -13.66 11.08
CA LEU A 106 5.40 -12.82 10.17
C LEU A 106 6.31 -11.84 9.43
N ALA A 107 7.19 -11.15 10.15
CA ALA A 107 8.15 -10.23 9.55
C ALA A 107 9.03 -10.94 8.53
N GLN A 108 9.58 -12.10 8.86
CA GLN A 108 10.38 -12.91 7.94
C GLN A 108 9.56 -13.32 6.71
N PHE A 109 8.31 -13.77 6.89
CA PHE A 109 7.43 -14.13 5.80
C PHE A 109 7.16 -12.93 4.87
N MET A 110 6.94 -11.75 5.43
CA MET A 110 6.69 -10.52 4.68
C MET A 110 7.91 -10.09 3.86
N PHE A 111 9.10 -10.13 4.46
CA PHE A 111 10.33 -9.64 3.84
C PHE A 111 11.10 -10.66 3.02
N GLN A 112 10.86 -11.96 3.22
CA GLN A 112 11.48 -12.99 2.40
C GLN A 112 10.91 -12.97 0.98
N LYS A 113 11.67 -12.49 -0.01
CA LYS A 113 11.26 -12.33 -1.41
C LYS A 113 10.01 -11.44 -1.58
N PRO A 114 10.08 -10.16 -1.22
CA PRO A 114 8.90 -9.26 -1.20
C PRO A 114 8.29 -9.03 -2.59
N THR A 115 9.04 -9.21 -3.66
CA THR A 115 8.58 -9.09 -5.04
C THR A 115 7.96 -10.37 -5.61
N ALA A 116 7.87 -11.45 -4.83
CA ALA A 116 7.24 -12.70 -5.24
C ALA A 116 5.86 -12.87 -4.58
N ALA A 117 4.87 -13.31 -5.34
CA ALA A 117 3.56 -13.63 -4.80
C ALA A 117 3.65 -14.75 -3.75
N LYS A 118 2.99 -14.57 -2.61
CA LYS A 118 3.07 -15.46 -1.46
C LYS A 118 1.71 -15.99 -1.07
N ARG A 119 1.64 -17.28 -0.74
CA ARG A 119 0.43 -17.90 -0.18
C ARG A 119 0.49 -17.82 1.34
N ALA A 120 -0.41 -17.03 1.94
CA ALA A 120 -0.43 -16.83 3.39
C ALA A 120 -0.76 -18.13 4.15
N ALA A 121 -1.71 -18.93 3.69
CA ALA A 121 -2.10 -20.18 4.33
C ALA A 121 -0.96 -21.23 4.40
N SER A 122 -0.12 -21.31 3.37
CA SER A 122 0.98 -22.28 3.33
C SER A 122 2.14 -21.95 4.30
N ALA A 123 2.19 -20.73 4.80
CA ALA A 123 3.25 -20.31 5.73
C ALA A 123 3.02 -20.82 7.15
N ILE A 124 1.76 -20.96 7.57
CA ILE A 124 1.40 -21.52 8.89
C ILE A 124 1.50 -23.06 8.89
N SER A 125 1.21 -23.70 7.75
CA SER A 125 1.19 -25.16 7.61
C SER A 125 2.59 -25.78 7.49
N ARG A 126 3.66 -24.99 7.31
CA ARG A 126 5.03 -25.51 7.27
C ARG A 126 5.64 -25.43 8.66
N PRO A 127 5.91 -26.56 9.33
CA PRO A 127 6.68 -26.54 10.56
C PRO A 127 8.03 -25.84 10.26
N ALA A 128 8.46 -24.97 11.18
CA ALA A 128 9.75 -24.30 11.08
C ALA A 128 10.82 -25.38 10.89
N ARG A 129 11.61 -25.30 9.81
CA ARG A 129 12.75 -26.20 9.63
C ARG A 129 13.71 -25.97 10.82
N PRO A 130 14.12 -27.02 11.51
CA PRO A 130 15.08 -26.85 12.58
C PRO A 130 16.35 -26.19 12.01
N VAL A 131 16.87 -25.26 12.79
CA VAL A 131 18.12 -24.55 12.48
C VAL A 131 19.21 -25.62 12.38
N GLY A 132 19.85 -25.76 11.21
CA GLY A 132 20.90 -26.73 10.97
C GLY A 132 20.56 -27.89 10.03
N ALA A 133 19.37 -27.99 9.48
CA ALA A 133 19.06 -29.04 8.51
C ALA A 133 19.77 -28.78 7.15
N PRO A 134 20.50 -29.78 6.58
CA PRO A 134 21.18 -29.61 5.29
C PRO A 134 20.19 -29.34 4.16
N ARG A 135 20.63 -28.56 3.16
CA ARG A 135 19.83 -28.31 1.96
C ARG A 135 19.78 -29.60 1.13
N PRO A 136 18.62 -29.98 0.62
CA PRO A 136 18.58 -31.05 -0.39
C PRO A 136 19.36 -30.57 -1.63
N SER A 137 20.19 -31.47 -2.15
CA SER A 137 20.95 -31.34 -3.41
C SER A 137 20.02 -31.21 -4.61
#